data_30a01cfce5234ab9af163b317d4e2507
#
_entry.id   30a01cfce5234ab9af163b317d4e2507
#
_cell.length_a   1.000
_cell.length_b   1.000
_cell.length_c   1.000
_cell.angle_alpha   90.00
_cell.angle_beta   90.00
_cell.angle_gamma   90.00
#
_symmetry.space_group_name_H-M   'P 1'
#
loop_
_entity.id
_entity.type
_entity.pdbx_description
1 polymer ?
#
loop_
_entity_poly.entity_id
_entity_poly.type
_entity_poly.pdbx_seq_one_letter_code
_entity_poly.pdbx_strand_id
1 'polypeptide(L)'
;MGKLVDKFAFKFENGKIVEVTAEKGEDLLKKMVSMDEGAGMLGECALIPYDSPINESGVLFYNTLFDENASCHFAVGHGFNECLKGFENMTDEECKAKGINDSMIHVDFMIGSRDMSIVGITKDGKRVQIFENGNWA
;
A
#
# COMPACT_ATOMS: atom_id res chain seq x y z
N MET A 1 0.82 1.78 -22.47
CA MET A 1 2.22 1.48 -22.11
C MET A 1 2.54 2.17 -20.79
N GLY A 2 2.93 1.40 -19.77
CA GLY A 2 3.33 1.92 -18.47
C GLY A 2 4.61 2.75 -18.58
N LYS A 3 4.68 3.84 -17.82
CA LYS A 3 5.93 4.59 -17.63
C LYS A 3 6.64 4.04 -16.40
N LEU A 4 7.97 3.90 -16.50
CA LEU A 4 8.77 3.48 -15.36
C LEU A 4 8.85 4.62 -14.34
N VAL A 5 8.58 4.28 -13.09
CA VAL A 5 8.90 5.08 -11.91
C VAL A 5 9.97 4.33 -11.13
N ASP A 6 11.03 5.00 -10.73
CA ASP A 6 12.16 4.35 -10.09
C ASP A 6 12.77 5.24 -9.00
N LYS A 7 13.18 4.58 -7.89
CA LYS A 7 13.79 5.20 -6.72
C LYS A 7 12.99 6.41 -6.23
N PHE A 8 11.75 6.17 -5.90
CA PHE A 8 10.86 7.19 -5.40
C PHE A 8 10.72 7.15 -3.88
N ALA A 9 10.29 8.28 -3.32
CA ALA A 9 9.92 8.40 -1.93
C ALA A 9 8.67 9.27 -1.76
N PHE A 10 7.84 8.88 -0.79
CA PHE A 10 6.71 9.67 -0.32
C PHE A 10 6.93 10.10 1.12
N LYS A 11 6.64 11.36 1.42
CA LYS A 11 6.53 11.86 2.79
C LYS A 11 5.06 12.09 3.11
N PHE A 12 4.61 11.52 4.23
CA PHE A 12 3.23 11.67 4.70
C PHE A 12 3.17 12.58 5.91
N GLU A 13 2.15 13.44 5.96
CA GLU A 13 1.76 14.20 7.15
C GLU A 13 0.24 14.07 7.34
N ASN A 14 -0.17 13.67 8.53
CA ASN A 14 -1.59 13.42 8.85
C ASN A 14 -2.32 12.50 7.83
N GLY A 15 -1.61 11.46 7.33
CA GLY A 15 -2.15 10.48 6.39
C GLY A 15 -2.15 10.92 4.93
N LYS A 16 -1.71 12.14 4.61
CA LYS A 16 -1.66 12.67 3.24
C LYS A 16 -0.22 12.86 2.77
N ILE A 17 0.06 12.55 1.50
CA ILE A 17 1.35 12.80 0.87
C ILE A 17 1.55 14.32 0.75
N VAL A 18 2.67 14.81 1.32
CA VAL A 18 3.09 16.22 1.28
C VAL A 18 4.32 16.43 0.41
N GLU A 19 5.09 15.38 0.16
CA GLU A 19 6.28 15.44 -0.69
C GLU A 19 6.40 14.16 -1.51
N VAL A 20 6.78 14.31 -2.76
CA VAL A 20 7.03 13.24 -3.73
C VAL A 20 8.37 13.52 -4.39
N THR A 21 9.27 12.55 -4.34
CA THR A 21 10.54 12.58 -5.08
C THR A 21 10.74 11.28 -5.85
N ALA A 22 11.40 11.32 -7.01
CA ALA A 22 11.81 10.13 -7.75
C ALA A 22 13.00 10.44 -8.67
N GLU A 23 13.89 9.47 -8.91
CA GLU A 23 14.92 9.62 -9.95
C GLU A 23 14.32 9.55 -11.36
N LYS A 24 13.25 8.77 -11.53
CA LYS A 24 12.51 8.69 -12.80
C LYS A 24 11.00 8.74 -12.53
N GLY A 25 10.29 9.49 -13.35
CA GLY A 25 8.83 9.54 -13.32
C GLY A 25 8.23 10.41 -12.21
N GLU A 26 8.99 11.31 -11.58
CA GLU A 26 8.53 12.19 -10.50
C GLU A 26 7.29 13.00 -10.90
N ASP A 27 7.30 13.63 -12.07
CA ASP A 27 6.15 14.40 -12.57
C ASP A 27 4.89 13.55 -12.76
N LEU A 28 5.07 12.28 -13.14
CA LEU A 28 3.96 11.32 -13.23
C LEU A 28 3.39 11.02 -11.86
N LEU A 29 4.25 10.70 -10.88
CA LEU A 29 3.83 10.46 -9.49
C LEU A 29 3.10 11.66 -8.91
N LYS A 30 3.65 12.88 -9.05
CA LYS A 30 3.02 14.12 -8.57
C LYS A 30 1.63 14.32 -9.16
N LYS A 31 1.46 14.09 -10.46
CA LYS A 31 0.14 14.15 -11.10
C LYS A 31 -0.82 13.10 -10.58
N MET A 32 -0.32 11.88 -10.39
CA MET A 32 -1.12 10.74 -9.93
C MET A 32 -1.65 10.97 -8.53
N VAL A 33 -0.80 11.33 -7.56
CA VAL A 33 -1.20 11.57 -6.17
C VAL A 33 -2.00 12.87 -5.95
N SER A 34 -2.15 13.68 -6.98
CA SER A 34 -2.96 14.90 -6.99
C SER A 34 -4.22 14.82 -7.83
N MET A 35 -4.59 13.62 -8.32
CA MET A 35 -5.70 13.43 -9.26
C MET A 35 -7.06 13.73 -8.62
N ASP A 36 -7.23 13.36 -7.37
CA ASP A 36 -8.39 13.67 -6.54
C ASP A 36 -7.98 13.79 -5.06
N GLU A 37 -8.93 14.00 -4.16
CA GLU A 37 -8.66 14.21 -2.74
C GLU A 37 -8.04 12.98 -2.06
N GLY A 38 -8.48 11.77 -2.43
CA GLY A 38 -8.01 10.50 -1.89
C GLY A 38 -6.73 9.98 -2.54
N ALA A 39 -6.37 10.46 -3.74
CA ALA A 39 -5.23 9.95 -4.49
C ALA A 39 -3.88 10.08 -3.76
N GLY A 40 -3.75 11.05 -2.88
CA GLY A 40 -2.55 11.26 -2.05
C GLY A 40 -2.61 10.61 -0.66
N MET A 41 -3.52 9.68 -0.43
CA MET A 41 -3.68 8.96 0.84
C MET A 41 -3.50 7.46 0.62
N LEU A 42 -3.15 6.71 1.67
CA LEU A 42 -3.08 5.25 1.60
C LEU A 42 -4.49 4.65 1.54
N GLY A 43 -4.67 3.67 0.64
CA GLY A 43 -5.86 2.84 0.53
C GLY A 43 -5.63 1.39 0.92
N GLU A 44 -4.36 0.94 0.93
CA GLU A 44 -4.02 -0.43 1.26
C GLU A 44 -2.72 -0.55 2.05
N CYS A 45 -2.70 -1.55 2.93
CA CYS A 45 -1.52 -2.04 3.63
C CYS A 45 -1.56 -3.57 3.60
N ALA A 46 -0.77 -4.19 2.73
CA ALA A 46 -0.73 -5.63 2.53
C ALA A 46 0.50 -6.26 3.18
N LEU A 47 0.28 -7.35 3.90
CA LEU A 47 1.32 -8.12 4.58
C LEU A 47 1.57 -9.43 3.84
N ILE A 48 2.63 -9.46 3.04
CA ILE A 48 3.05 -10.62 2.25
C ILE A 48 4.46 -11.03 2.68
N PRO A 49 4.71 -12.29 3.07
CA PRO A 49 6.04 -12.74 3.44
C PRO A 49 6.99 -12.64 2.24
N TYR A 50 8.25 -12.30 2.51
CA TYR A 50 9.27 -12.20 1.47
C TYR A 50 9.50 -13.53 0.75
N ASP A 51 9.33 -14.67 1.45
CA ASP A 51 9.37 -16.02 0.87
C ASP A 51 8.07 -16.40 0.13
N SER A 52 7.38 -15.42 -0.47
CA SER A 52 6.21 -15.72 -1.29
C SER A 52 6.61 -16.47 -2.57
N PRO A 53 5.78 -17.40 -3.09
CA PRO A 53 6.05 -18.10 -4.34
C PRO A 53 6.25 -17.16 -5.54
N ILE A 54 5.60 -16.00 -5.53
CA ILE A 54 5.74 -14.97 -6.57
C ILE A 54 7.16 -14.40 -6.54
N ASN A 55 7.66 -14.00 -5.35
CA ASN A 55 9.01 -13.49 -5.21
C ASN A 55 10.08 -14.55 -5.54
N GLU A 56 9.89 -15.77 -5.05
CA GLU A 56 10.80 -16.88 -5.29
C GLU A 56 10.91 -17.28 -6.77
N SER A 57 9.84 -17.07 -7.54
CA SER A 57 9.83 -17.35 -8.98
C SER A 57 10.84 -16.49 -9.75
N GLY A 58 11.18 -15.29 -9.25
CA GLY A 58 12.03 -14.32 -9.92
C GLY A 58 11.43 -13.77 -11.22
N VAL A 59 10.12 -13.98 -11.46
CA VAL A 59 9.43 -13.60 -12.69
C VAL A 59 8.62 -12.34 -12.43
N LEU A 60 8.77 -11.34 -13.30
CA LEU A 60 7.86 -10.20 -13.39
C LEU A 60 6.76 -10.54 -14.39
N PHE A 61 5.53 -10.65 -13.92
CA PHE A 61 4.39 -11.11 -14.71
C PHE A 61 3.76 -10.01 -15.56
N TYR A 62 4.04 -8.74 -15.25
CA TYR A 62 3.33 -7.56 -15.79
C TYR A 62 1.82 -7.63 -15.57
N ASN A 63 1.45 -8.22 -14.44
CA ASN A 63 0.08 -8.34 -13.96
C ASN A 63 0.07 -7.96 -12.48
N THR A 64 -0.60 -6.86 -12.16
CA THR A 64 -0.63 -6.28 -10.82
C THR A 64 -1.06 -7.30 -9.77
N LEU A 65 -2.12 -8.07 -10.02
CA LEU A 65 -2.65 -9.07 -9.08
C LEU A 65 -1.66 -10.20 -8.75
N PHE A 66 -0.66 -10.44 -9.59
CA PHE A 66 0.44 -11.35 -9.28
C PHE A 66 1.61 -10.61 -8.66
N ASP A 67 2.07 -9.55 -9.31
CA ASP A 67 3.32 -8.88 -8.96
C ASP A 67 3.26 -8.21 -7.58
N GLU A 68 2.09 -7.68 -7.17
CA GLU A 68 1.88 -7.11 -5.83
C GLU A 68 2.09 -8.14 -4.70
N ASN A 69 1.83 -9.42 -4.96
CA ASN A 69 2.02 -10.51 -4.00
C ASN A 69 3.47 -11.01 -3.89
N ALA A 70 4.44 -10.29 -4.44
CA ALA A 70 5.86 -10.59 -4.27
C ALA A 70 6.37 -10.23 -2.86
N SER A 71 5.85 -9.17 -2.24
CA SER A 71 6.26 -8.75 -0.89
C SER A 71 5.21 -7.85 -0.24
N CYS A 72 5.44 -7.45 1.01
CA CYS A 72 4.62 -6.40 1.63
C CYS A 72 4.55 -5.17 0.74
N HIS A 73 3.36 -4.60 0.60
CA HIS A 73 3.13 -3.41 -0.22
C HIS A 73 2.11 -2.47 0.41
N PHE A 74 2.16 -1.23 0.01
CA PHE A 74 1.11 -0.25 0.22
C PHE A 74 0.49 0.12 -1.11
N ALA A 75 -0.76 0.61 -1.10
CA ALA A 75 -1.31 1.33 -2.24
C ALA A 75 -1.70 2.74 -1.84
N VAL A 76 -1.51 3.69 -2.76
CA VAL A 76 -2.14 5.00 -2.68
C VAL A 76 -3.45 4.98 -3.43
N GLY A 77 -4.42 5.76 -2.96
CA GLY A 77 -5.72 5.88 -3.57
C GLY A 77 -6.81 5.02 -2.91
N HIS A 78 -7.67 4.41 -3.72
CA HIS A 78 -8.87 3.72 -3.28
C HIS A 78 -8.58 2.57 -2.31
N GLY A 79 -9.36 2.48 -1.23
CA GLY A 79 -9.39 1.35 -0.30
C GLY A 79 -10.59 0.43 -0.57
N PHE A 80 -10.61 -0.76 0.04
CA PHE A 80 -11.65 -1.76 -0.21
C PHE A 80 -12.64 -1.84 0.96
N ASN A 81 -13.94 -1.73 0.65
CA ASN A 81 -15.03 -1.79 1.66
C ASN A 81 -15.03 -3.13 2.40
N GLU A 82 -14.60 -4.22 1.73
CA GLU A 82 -14.48 -5.57 2.27
C GLU A 82 -13.58 -5.66 3.51
N CYS A 83 -12.71 -4.69 3.71
CA CYS A 83 -11.87 -4.58 4.90
C CYS A 83 -12.66 -4.16 6.15
N LEU A 84 -13.90 -3.70 6.02
CA LEU A 84 -14.77 -3.33 7.13
C LEU A 84 -15.72 -4.48 7.51
N LYS A 85 -15.74 -4.81 8.78
CA LYS A 85 -16.72 -5.78 9.29
C LYS A 85 -18.14 -5.23 9.13
N GLY A 86 -18.97 -5.97 8.39
CA GLY A 86 -20.39 -5.65 8.15
C GLY A 86 -20.60 -4.66 7.01
N PHE A 87 -19.61 -4.48 6.12
CA PHE A 87 -19.67 -3.58 4.97
C PHE A 87 -20.86 -3.90 4.05
N GLU A 88 -21.30 -5.15 4.00
CA GLU A 88 -22.43 -5.62 3.15
C GLU A 88 -23.74 -4.89 3.46
N ASN A 89 -23.84 -4.25 4.64
CA ASN A 89 -25.00 -3.49 5.09
C ASN A 89 -24.70 -1.97 5.16
N MET A 90 -23.60 -1.51 4.55
CA MET A 90 -23.19 -0.11 4.56
C MET A 90 -23.25 0.47 3.15
N THR A 91 -23.52 1.76 3.08
CA THR A 91 -23.31 2.54 1.85
C THR A 91 -21.82 2.89 1.71
N ASP A 92 -21.39 3.32 0.51
CA ASP A 92 -20.02 3.79 0.29
C ASP A 92 -19.68 4.99 1.18
N GLU A 93 -20.63 5.91 1.40
CA GLU A 93 -20.46 7.04 2.30
C GLU A 93 -20.24 6.61 3.76
N GLU A 94 -20.94 5.56 4.20
CA GLU A 94 -20.74 4.98 5.54
C GLU A 94 -19.39 4.29 5.67
N CYS A 95 -18.92 3.58 4.63
CA CYS A 95 -17.60 2.99 4.57
C CYS A 95 -16.51 4.08 4.61
N LYS A 96 -16.67 5.15 3.84
CA LYS A 96 -15.78 6.30 3.83
C LYS A 96 -15.72 6.99 5.21
N ALA A 97 -16.86 7.17 5.87
CA ALA A 97 -16.92 7.73 7.22
C ALA A 97 -16.22 6.86 8.28
N LYS A 98 -16.01 5.55 7.98
CA LYS A 98 -15.27 4.61 8.83
C LYS A 98 -13.78 4.51 8.45
N GLY A 99 -13.32 5.27 7.47
CA GLY A 99 -11.91 5.42 7.13
C GLY A 99 -11.49 4.72 5.84
N ILE A 100 -12.41 4.15 5.07
CA ILE A 100 -12.07 3.68 3.72
C ILE A 100 -11.78 4.89 2.84
N ASN A 101 -10.62 4.90 2.25
CA ASN A 101 -10.23 5.97 1.34
C ASN A 101 -10.92 5.82 0.00
N ASP A 102 -11.47 6.91 -0.52
CA ASP A 102 -12.16 6.97 -1.80
C ASP A 102 -11.34 7.77 -2.81
N SER A 103 -11.06 7.16 -3.96
CA SER A 103 -10.25 7.75 -5.03
C SER A 103 -10.53 7.07 -6.37
N MET A 104 -10.26 7.76 -7.46
CA MET A 104 -10.30 7.18 -8.81
C MET A 104 -9.08 6.32 -9.14
N ILE A 105 -8.03 6.36 -8.32
CA ILE A 105 -6.83 5.56 -8.52
C ILE A 105 -6.66 4.53 -7.39
N HIS A 106 -5.96 3.43 -7.72
CA HIS A 106 -5.38 2.49 -6.78
C HIS A 106 -4.03 2.05 -7.36
N VAL A 107 -2.94 2.37 -6.68
CA VAL A 107 -1.60 2.11 -7.21
C VAL A 107 -0.69 1.57 -6.13
N ASP A 108 -0.28 0.31 -6.32
CA ASP A 108 0.57 -0.43 -5.39
C ASP A 108 2.03 -0.03 -5.52
N PHE A 109 2.73 -0.08 -4.40
CA PHE A 109 4.18 0.05 -4.35
C PHE A 109 4.78 -0.84 -3.27
N MET A 110 5.84 -1.56 -3.67
CA MET A 110 6.50 -2.53 -2.80
C MET A 110 7.30 -1.84 -1.71
N ILE A 111 7.16 -2.32 -0.47
CA ILE A 111 7.93 -1.88 0.71
C ILE A 111 8.67 -3.05 1.38
N GLY A 112 8.33 -4.29 1.01
CA GLY A 112 8.90 -5.49 1.61
C GLY A 112 10.36 -5.69 1.24
N SER A 113 11.14 -6.20 2.20
CA SER A 113 12.54 -6.57 2.02
C SER A 113 12.88 -7.79 2.89
N ARG A 114 14.03 -8.41 2.64
CA ARG A 114 14.51 -9.57 3.41
C ARG A 114 14.77 -9.30 4.89
N ASP A 115 15.03 -8.06 5.23
CA ASP A 115 15.33 -7.59 6.59
C ASP A 115 14.17 -6.83 7.22
N MET A 116 13.00 -6.84 6.58
CA MET A 116 11.83 -6.15 7.09
C MET A 116 11.38 -6.71 8.43
N SER A 117 11.12 -5.81 9.37
CA SER A 117 10.55 -6.11 10.67
C SER A 117 9.27 -5.31 10.89
N ILE A 118 8.20 -5.98 11.30
CA ILE A 118 6.92 -5.35 11.59
C ILE A 118 6.54 -5.68 13.02
N VAL A 119 6.27 -4.66 13.81
CA VAL A 119 5.81 -4.78 15.20
C VAL A 119 4.44 -4.15 15.34
N GLY A 120 3.46 -4.95 15.72
CA GLY A 120 2.14 -4.46 16.12
C GLY A 120 2.17 -3.91 17.54
N ILE A 121 1.48 -2.78 17.75
CA ILE A 121 1.29 -2.20 19.08
C ILE A 121 -0.19 -2.24 19.41
N THR A 122 -0.54 -3.02 20.44
CA THR A 122 -1.93 -3.13 20.90
C THR A 122 -2.39 -1.88 21.62
N LYS A 123 -3.71 -1.75 21.86
CA LYS A 123 -4.28 -0.56 22.54
C LYS A 123 -3.75 -0.38 23.97
N ASP A 124 -3.34 -1.46 24.63
CA ASP A 124 -2.71 -1.46 25.97
C ASP A 124 -1.19 -1.29 25.91
N GLY A 125 -0.63 -1.01 24.72
CA GLY A 125 0.78 -0.72 24.51
C GLY A 125 1.69 -1.95 24.42
N LYS A 126 1.13 -3.18 24.41
CA LYS A 126 1.92 -4.40 24.22
C LYS A 126 2.47 -4.46 22.80
N ARG A 127 3.75 -4.76 22.67
CA ARG A 127 4.42 -4.98 21.38
C ARG A 127 4.33 -6.45 20.99
N VAL A 128 3.91 -6.71 19.75
CA VAL A 128 3.80 -8.06 19.19
C VAL A 128 4.58 -8.07 17.89
N GLN A 129 5.58 -8.94 17.79
CA GLN A 129 6.31 -9.15 16.53
C GLN A 129 5.36 -9.79 15.53
N ILE A 130 5.23 -9.21 14.35
CA ILE A 130 4.37 -9.71 13.26
C ILE A 130 5.26 -10.27 12.16
N PHE A 131 6.30 -9.52 11.76
CA PHE A 131 7.31 -9.94 10.80
C PHE A 131 8.70 -9.81 11.39
N GLU A 132 9.54 -10.79 11.13
CA GLU A 132 10.97 -10.79 11.40
C GLU A 132 11.72 -11.35 10.20
N ASN A 133 12.80 -10.68 9.79
CA ASN A 133 13.57 -11.08 8.59
C ASN A 133 12.69 -11.25 7.34
N GLY A 134 11.74 -10.34 7.14
CA GLY A 134 10.87 -10.30 5.98
C GLY A 134 9.71 -11.30 5.97
N ASN A 135 9.57 -12.14 6.98
CA ASN A 135 8.59 -13.23 7.05
C ASN A 135 7.77 -13.18 8.35
N TRP A 136 6.72 -13.99 8.43
CA TRP A 136 5.92 -14.12 9.65
C TRP A 136 6.79 -14.59 10.83
N ALA A 137 6.67 -13.91 11.98
CA ALA A 137 7.40 -14.21 13.22
C ALA A 137 6.83 -15.41 13.97
#